data_b9d624271f16b613dacc39a9e46f92af
#
_entry.id   b9d624271f16b613dacc39a9e46f92af
#
_cell.length_a   1.000
_cell.length_b   1.000
_cell.length_c   1.000
_cell.angle_alpha   90.00
_cell.angle_beta   90.00
_cell.angle_gamma   90.00
#
_symmetry.space_group_name_H-M   'P 1'
#
loop_
_entity.id
_entity.type
_entity.pdbx_description
1 polymer ?
#
loop_
_entity_poly.entity_id
_entity_poly.type
_entity_poly.pdbx_seq_one_letter_code
_entity_poly.pdbx_strand_id
1 'polypeptide(L)'
;MAKNKRAKIHEKLEVVKKGYANGVATNFPLTDKEKEKMIDKATEAYARFLEALDCDWQNDPNSADTPRRVAKAYVNDLWAGRYTPMSPITSFPSDGYDGIVIERNIPLTSMCSHHHQTIGGVVHIGYIAGTEGQVIGLSKLNRIVELFGRRGAIHEHPNLSLIHI
;
A
#
# COMPACT_ATOMS: atom_id res chain seq x y z
N MET A 1 -14.58 -28.60 -17.63
CA MET A 1 -13.39 -27.77 -17.89
C MET A 1 -13.29 -26.48 -17.05
N ALA A 2 -14.38 -25.84 -16.64
CA ALA A 2 -14.36 -24.60 -15.85
C ALA A 2 -13.88 -24.76 -14.39
N LYS A 3 -14.19 -25.87 -13.72
CA LYS A 3 -13.74 -26.16 -12.35
C LYS A 3 -12.23 -26.24 -12.19
N ASN A 4 -11.52 -26.75 -13.22
CA ASN A 4 -10.08 -26.92 -13.17
C ASN A 4 -9.30 -25.59 -13.39
N LYS A 5 -9.90 -24.61 -14.10
CA LYS A 5 -9.32 -23.26 -14.23
C LYS A 5 -9.42 -22.47 -12.93
N ARG A 6 -10.54 -22.56 -12.20
CA ARG A 6 -10.70 -21.86 -10.90
C ARG A 6 -9.75 -22.41 -9.84
N ALA A 7 -9.57 -23.72 -9.75
CA ALA A 7 -8.61 -24.32 -8.82
C ALA A 7 -7.16 -23.88 -9.11
N LYS A 8 -6.75 -23.85 -10.36
CA LYS A 8 -5.40 -23.36 -10.75
C LYS A 8 -5.20 -21.86 -10.51
N ILE A 9 -6.25 -21.06 -10.61
CA ILE A 9 -6.19 -19.63 -10.28
C ILE A 9 -6.07 -19.43 -8.76
N HIS A 10 -6.81 -20.19 -7.95
CA HIS A 10 -6.70 -20.15 -6.49
C HIS A 10 -5.31 -20.60 -6.01
N GLU A 11 -4.77 -21.67 -6.56
CA GLU A 11 -3.43 -22.16 -6.25
C GLU A 11 -2.35 -21.13 -6.61
N LYS A 12 -2.47 -20.47 -7.76
CA LYS A 12 -1.59 -19.38 -8.17
C LYS A 12 -1.69 -18.15 -7.26
N LEU A 13 -2.87 -17.83 -6.75
CA LEU A 13 -3.10 -16.71 -5.83
C LEU A 13 -2.50 -16.97 -4.44
N GLU A 14 -2.50 -18.22 -3.97
CA GLU A 14 -1.86 -18.60 -2.71
C GLU A 14 -0.33 -18.42 -2.75
N VAL A 15 0.29 -18.73 -3.88
CA VAL A 15 1.75 -18.61 -4.08
C VAL A 15 2.20 -17.14 -4.12
N VAL A 16 1.32 -16.19 -4.44
CA VAL A 16 1.66 -14.77 -4.63
C VAL A 16 1.17 -13.89 -3.46
N LYS A 17 0.99 -14.45 -2.27
CA LYS A 17 0.50 -13.70 -1.08
C LYS A 17 1.30 -12.44 -0.75
N LYS A 18 2.58 -12.41 -1.09
CA LYS A 18 3.46 -11.24 -0.90
C LYS A 18 3.66 -10.39 -2.17
N GLY A 19 3.05 -10.75 -3.27
CA GLY A 19 3.14 -10.04 -4.55
C GLY A 19 2.04 -8.99 -4.73
N TYR A 20 1.81 -8.65 -5.99
CA TYR A 20 0.79 -7.70 -6.42
C TYR A 20 -0.44 -8.43 -6.99
N ALA A 21 -0.86 -9.54 -6.35
CA ALA A 21 -2.00 -10.31 -6.80
C ALA A 21 -3.25 -9.43 -6.92
N ASN A 22 -3.95 -9.56 -8.04
CA ASN A 22 -5.16 -8.77 -8.37
C ASN A 22 -4.95 -7.26 -8.35
N GLY A 23 -3.72 -6.78 -8.57
CA GLY A 23 -3.40 -5.36 -8.57
C GLY A 23 -3.30 -4.71 -7.19
N VAL A 24 -3.48 -5.48 -6.14
CA VAL A 24 -3.37 -5.02 -4.74
C VAL A 24 -2.39 -5.89 -3.99
N ALA A 25 -1.36 -5.27 -3.45
CA ALA A 25 -0.42 -5.97 -2.59
C ALA A 25 -1.05 -6.28 -1.24
N THR A 26 -0.82 -7.50 -0.75
CA THR A 26 -1.28 -7.90 0.58
C THR A 26 -0.50 -7.20 1.69
N ASN A 27 -1.17 -6.97 2.82
CA ASN A 27 -0.53 -6.48 4.04
C ASN A 27 0.09 -7.66 4.81
N PHE A 28 1.34 -7.51 5.23
CA PHE A 28 2.04 -8.43 6.12
C PHE A 28 2.92 -7.64 7.09
N PRO A 29 2.31 -7.19 8.21
CA PRO A 29 2.98 -6.34 9.18
C PRO A 29 4.30 -6.93 9.68
N LEU A 30 5.31 -6.07 9.79
CA LEU A 30 6.64 -6.41 10.27
C LEU A 30 6.96 -5.64 11.54
N THR A 31 7.74 -6.24 12.40
CA THR A 31 8.38 -5.56 13.54
C THR A 31 9.48 -4.62 13.04
N ASP A 32 9.88 -3.64 13.86
CA ASP A 32 10.95 -2.71 13.50
C ASP A 32 12.27 -3.44 13.21
N LYS A 33 12.56 -4.52 13.95
CA LYS A 33 13.75 -5.35 13.71
C LYS A 33 13.69 -6.07 12.35
N GLU A 34 12.52 -6.51 11.93
CA GLU A 34 12.34 -7.14 10.62
C GLU A 34 12.41 -6.10 9.49
N LYS A 35 11.86 -4.91 9.71
CA LYS A 35 12.00 -3.79 8.77
C LYS A 35 13.46 -3.40 8.58
N GLU A 36 14.24 -3.28 9.65
CA GLU A 36 15.65 -2.94 9.55
C GLU A 36 16.44 -4.00 8.77
N LYS A 37 16.22 -5.30 9.05
CA LYS A 37 16.81 -6.39 8.26
C LYS A 37 16.41 -6.34 6.79
N MET A 38 15.18 -5.95 6.48
CA MET A 38 14.70 -5.78 5.12
C MET A 38 15.39 -4.60 4.44
N ILE A 39 15.55 -3.48 5.15
CA ILE A 39 16.28 -2.30 4.68
C ILE A 39 17.73 -2.66 4.34
N ASP A 40 18.42 -3.40 5.21
CA ASP A 40 19.81 -3.81 4.97
C ASP A 40 19.93 -4.63 3.68
N LYS A 41 19.08 -5.67 3.51
CA LYS A 41 19.05 -6.48 2.29
C LYS A 41 18.69 -5.67 1.04
N ALA A 42 17.74 -4.76 1.14
CA ALA A 42 17.34 -3.90 0.04
C ALA A 42 18.45 -2.89 -0.32
N THR A 43 19.19 -2.40 0.67
CA THR A 43 20.36 -1.55 0.48
C THR A 43 21.41 -2.23 -0.39
N GLU A 44 21.78 -3.46 -0.04
CA GLU A 44 22.75 -4.26 -0.81
C GLU A 44 22.27 -4.53 -2.24
N ALA A 45 20.99 -4.85 -2.39
CA ALA A 45 20.41 -5.12 -3.70
C ALA A 45 20.38 -3.87 -4.58
N TYR A 46 20.04 -2.71 -4.00
CA TYR A 46 20.00 -1.44 -4.74
C TYR A 46 21.41 -0.94 -5.10
N ALA A 47 22.39 -1.16 -4.24
CA ALA A 47 23.78 -0.89 -4.57
C ALA A 47 24.23 -1.64 -5.84
N ARG A 48 23.94 -2.96 -5.89
CA ARG A 48 24.22 -3.78 -7.09
C ARG A 48 23.43 -3.32 -8.32
N PHE A 49 22.23 -2.81 -8.13
CA PHE A 49 21.44 -2.24 -9.23
C PHE A 49 22.11 -0.99 -9.81
N LEU A 50 22.62 -0.09 -8.97
CA LEU A 50 23.36 1.10 -9.43
C LEU A 50 24.66 0.72 -10.14
N GLU A 51 25.39 -0.25 -9.62
CA GLU A 51 26.61 -0.80 -10.26
C GLU A 51 26.30 -1.40 -11.65
N ALA A 52 25.19 -2.11 -11.79
CA ALA A 52 24.74 -2.66 -13.08
C ALA A 52 24.37 -1.58 -14.11
N LEU A 53 24.11 -0.36 -13.68
CA LEU A 53 23.85 0.81 -14.52
C LEU A 53 25.12 1.69 -14.73
N ASP A 54 26.30 1.16 -14.40
CA ASP A 54 27.56 1.90 -14.43
C ASP A 54 27.53 3.24 -13.66
N CYS A 55 26.75 3.30 -12.58
CA CYS A 55 26.62 4.48 -11.73
C CYS A 55 27.64 4.40 -10.60
N ASP A 56 28.62 5.29 -10.61
CA ASP A 56 29.64 5.41 -9.57
C ASP A 56 29.09 6.18 -8.35
N TRP A 57 28.16 5.55 -7.66
CA TRP A 57 27.48 6.13 -6.50
C TRP A 57 28.36 6.24 -5.26
N GLN A 58 29.38 5.40 -5.14
CA GLN A 58 30.24 5.30 -3.97
C GLN A 58 31.19 6.50 -3.85
N ASN A 59 31.68 7.00 -4.99
CA ASN A 59 32.63 8.10 -5.05
C ASN A 59 31.96 9.49 -5.16
N ASP A 60 30.62 9.52 -5.35
CA ASP A 60 29.86 10.77 -5.34
C ASP A 60 29.33 11.08 -3.92
N PRO A 61 29.77 12.18 -3.28
CA PRO A 61 29.30 12.55 -1.94
C PRO A 61 27.77 12.73 -1.81
N ASN A 62 27.08 13.06 -2.90
CA ASN A 62 25.64 13.23 -2.89
C ASN A 62 24.88 11.90 -2.95
N SER A 63 25.47 10.86 -3.54
CA SER A 63 24.82 9.56 -3.77
C SER A 63 25.39 8.40 -2.95
N ALA A 64 26.45 8.62 -2.17
CA ALA A 64 27.06 7.57 -1.34
C ALA A 64 26.07 6.83 -0.42
N ASP A 65 25.09 7.54 0.13
CA ASP A 65 24.03 6.96 0.98
C ASP A 65 22.76 6.56 0.19
N THR A 66 22.71 6.75 -1.11
CA THR A 66 21.49 6.55 -1.93
C THR A 66 20.93 5.14 -1.78
N PRO A 67 21.70 4.05 -1.80
CA PRO A 67 21.16 2.71 -1.62
C PRO A 67 20.34 2.56 -0.33
N ARG A 68 20.87 3.06 0.78
CA ARG A 68 20.16 2.99 2.06
C ARG A 68 18.96 3.93 2.14
N ARG A 69 19.07 5.13 1.58
CA ARG A 69 17.96 6.10 1.52
C ARG A 69 16.79 5.54 0.73
N VAL A 70 17.06 4.94 -0.44
CA VAL A 70 16.04 4.31 -1.27
C VAL A 70 15.40 3.11 -0.57
N ALA A 71 16.21 2.23 0.03
CA ALA A 71 15.70 1.09 0.79
C ALA A 71 14.77 1.53 1.94
N LYS A 72 15.16 2.56 2.70
CA LYS A 72 14.32 3.16 3.75
C LYS A 72 13.03 3.76 3.20
N ALA A 73 13.10 4.48 2.08
CA ALA A 73 11.93 5.06 1.44
C ALA A 73 10.92 3.96 1.04
N TYR A 74 11.38 2.86 0.46
CA TYR A 74 10.50 1.73 0.13
C TYR A 74 9.82 1.13 1.35
N VAL A 75 10.56 0.84 2.41
CA VAL A 75 10.02 0.12 3.58
C VAL A 75 9.17 1.02 4.46
N ASN A 76 9.59 2.26 4.68
CA ASN A 76 8.97 3.14 5.68
C ASN A 76 7.99 4.16 5.08
N ASP A 77 7.96 4.32 3.75
CA ASP A 77 7.12 5.29 3.07
C ASP A 77 6.35 4.67 1.91
N LEU A 78 6.98 4.43 0.77
CA LEU A 78 6.33 4.06 -0.48
C LEU A 78 5.50 2.77 -0.37
N TRP A 79 5.97 1.80 0.41
CA TRP A 79 5.28 0.54 0.68
C TRP A 79 4.95 0.32 2.17
N ALA A 80 4.92 1.38 2.95
CA ALA A 80 4.64 1.31 4.38
C ALA A 80 3.33 0.57 4.69
N GLY A 81 2.30 0.74 3.86
CA GLY A 81 1.02 0.05 4.00
C GLY A 81 1.09 -1.48 3.86
N ARG A 82 2.17 -2.03 3.29
CA ARG A 82 2.40 -3.49 3.26
C ARG A 82 2.89 -4.02 4.60
N TYR A 83 3.69 -3.21 5.30
CA TYR A 83 4.48 -3.62 6.46
C TYR A 83 3.96 -3.07 7.78
N THR A 84 2.93 -2.24 7.72
CA THR A 84 2.29 -1.63 8.90
C THR A 84 0.92 -2.27 9.14
N PRO A 85 0.58 -2.64 10.38
CA PRO A 85 -0.75 -3.14 10.68
C PRO A 85 -1.79 -2.04 10.48
N MET A 86 -3.01 -2.42 10.08
CA MET A 86 -4.11 -1.49 10.03
C MET A 86 -4.45 -1.01 11.45
N SER A 87 -4.51 0.29 11.63
CA SER A 87 -4.96 0.87 12.91
C SER A 87 -6.42 0.53 13.17
N PRO A 88 -6.83 0.32 14.43
CA PRO A 88 -8.23 0.11 14.75
C PRO A 88 -9.13 1.23 14.22
N ILE A 89 -10.22 0.84 13.58
CA ILE A 89 -11.24 1.76 13.12
C ILE A 89 -12.17 2.05 14.31
N THR A 90 -12.20 3.29 14.75
CA THR A 90 -13.18 3.73 15.75
C THR A 90 -14.44 4.25 15.04
N SER A 91 -15.57 3.84 15.55
CA SER A 91 -16.89 4.25 15.07
C SER A 91 -17.73 4.76 16.23
N PHE A 92 -18.80 5.45 15.90
CA PHE A 92 -19.79 6.03 16.83
C PHE A 92 -21.18 5.63 16.36
N PRO A 93 -22.18 5.53 17.27
CA PRO A 93 -23.56 5.34 16.87
C PRO A 93 -24.00 6.40 15.86
N SER A 94 -24.82 6.02 14.89
CA SER A 94 -25.36 6.96 13.89
C SER A 94 -26.44 7.87 14.44
N ASP A 95 -26.99 7.52 15.62
CA ASP A 95 -28.07 8.24 16.30
C ASP A 95 -29.28 8.53 15.38
N GLY A 96 -29.61 7.53 14.54
CA GLY A 96 -30.71 7.64 13.58
C GLY A 96 -30.37 8.38 12.28
N TYR A 97 -29.13 8.82 12.09
CA TYR A 97 -28.72 9.42 10.82
C TYR A 97 -28.66 8.39 9.70
N ASP A 98 -29.44 8.60 8.65
CA ASP A 98 -29.57 7.72 7.49
C ASP A 98 -28.99 8.31 6.18
N GLY A 99 -28.41 9.50 6.27
CA GLY A 99 -27.83 10.20 5.15
C GLY A 99 -26.46 9.64 4.73
N ILE A 100 -25.94 10.20 3.65
CA ILE A 100 -24.59 9.88 3.14
C ILE A 100 -23.55 10.66 3.93
N VAL A 101 -22.57 9.95 4.48
CA VAL A 101 -21.34 10.54 5.02
C VAL A 101 -20.30 10.58 3.90
N ILE A 102 -19.75 11.76 3.59
CA ILE A 102 -18.79 11.95 2.50
C ILE A 102 -17.54 12.64 3.02
N GLU A 103 -16.39 12.01 2.77
CA GLU A 103 -15.07 12.64 2.90
C GLU A 103 -14.50 12.86 1.50
N ARG A 104 -14.04 14.09 1.22
CA ARG A 104 -13.57 14.50 -0.11
C ARG A 104 -12.13 14.95 -0.07
N ASN A 105 -11.48 14.87 -1.25
CA ASN A 105 -10.11 15.38 -1.47
C ASN A 105 -9.08 14.74 -0.53
N ILE A 106 -9.26 13.46 -0.17
CA ILE A 106 -8.26 12.72 0.59
C ILE A 106 -7.05 12.51 -0.31
N PRO A 107 -5.85 13.02 0.05
CA PRO A 107 -4.66 12.84 -0.75
C PRO A 107 -4.33 11.36 -0.91
N LEU A 108 -4.05 10.93 -2.14
CA LEU A 108 -3.59 9.59 -2.46
C LEU A 108 -2.16 9.66 -2.99
N THR A 109 -1.27 8.91 -2.37
CA THR A 109 0.04 8.59 -2.91
C THR A 109 0.17 7.08 -2.99
N SER A 110 0.49 6.56 -4.16
CA SER A 110 0.71 5.14 -4.41
C SER A 110 1.90 4.95 -5.33
N MET A 111 2.25 3.70 -5.60
CA MET A 111 3.31 3.33 -6.52
C MET A 111 2.81 2.27 -7.49
N CYS A 112 3.01 2.51 -8.78
CA CYS A 112 2.70 1.54 -9.81
C CYS A 112 3.59 0.29 -9.66
N SER A 113 2.97 -0.88 -9.63
CA SER A 113 3.68 -2.15 -9.50
C SER A 113 4.49 -2.54 -10.74
N HIS A 114 4.21 -1.96 -11.90
CA HIS A 114 4.88 -2.31 -13.15
C HIS A 114 6.27 -1.68 -13.27
N HIS A 115 6.37 -0.37 -13.05
CA HIS A 115 7.61 0.38 -13.27
C HIS A 115 8.04 1.17 -12.04
N HIS A 116 7.39 0.97 -10.89
CA HIS A 116 7.64 1.67 -9.62
C HIS A 116 7.57 3.20 -9.73
N GLN A 117 6.75 3.70 -10.66
CA GLN A 117 6.48 5.14 -10.75
C GLN A 117 5.43 5.55 -9.72
N THR A 118 5.59 6.75 -9.17
CA THR A 118 4.63 7.30 -8.20
C THR A 118 3.32 7.64 -8.88
N ILE A 119 2.22 7.25 -8.25
CA ILE A 119 0.85 7.62 -8.61
C ILE A 119 0.38 8.63 -7.57
N GLY A 120 -0.02 9.82 -8.02
CA GLY A 120 -0.60 10.86 -7.17
C GLY A 120 -2.04 11.16 -7.58
N GLY A 121 -2.87 11.51 -6.61
CA GLY A 121 -4.26 11.86 -6.87
C GLY A 121 -5.05 12.19 -5.61
N VAL A 122 -6.36 12.17 -5.73
CA VAL A 122 -7.29 12.34 -4.62
C VAL A 122 -8.36 11.25 -4.63
N VAL A 123 -8.83 10.90 -3.46
CA VAL A 123 -9.91 9.91 -3.25
C VAL A 123 -11.09 10.62 -2.60
N HIS A 124 -12.29 10.23 -2.99
CA HIS A 124 -13.53 10.61 -2.34
C HIS A 124 -14.19 9.34 -1.81
N ILE A 125 -14.57 9.32 -0.55
CA ILE A 125 -15.25 8.18 0.08
C ILE A 125 -16.64 8.62 0.51
N GLY A 126 -17.66 7.87 0.11
CA GLY A 126 -19.02 8.04 0.57
C GLY A 126 -19.58 6.72 1.07
N TYR A 127 -20.33 6.75 2.19
CA TYR A 127 -21.03 5.59 2.70
C TYR A 127 -22.32 5.98 3.42
N ILE A 128 -23.24 5.04 3.57
CA ILE A 128 -24.47 5.18 4.32
C ILE A 128 -24.38 4.31 5.57
N ALA A 129 -24.53 4.93 6.73
CA ALA A 129 -24.38 4.24 8.02
C ALA A 129 -25.62 3.35 8.36
N GLY A 130 -26.80 3.71 7.86
CA GLY A 130 -28.06 3.14 8.30
C GLY A 130 -28.50 3.69 9.67
N THR A 131 -29.79 3.61 9.95
CA THR A 131 -30.40 4.24 11.14
C THR A 131 -29.93 3.64 12.47
N GLU A 132 -29.62 2.34 12.49
CA GLU A 132 -29.06 1.63 13.65
C GLU A 132 -27.57 1.32 13.49
N GLY A 133 -26.92 1.96 12.51
CA GLY A 133 -25.55 1.72 12.14
C GLY A 133 -24.56 2.51 12.96
N GLN A 134 -23.32 2.50 12.47
CA GLN A 134 -22.23 3.26 13.05
C GLN A 134 -21.58 4.17 12.00
N VAL A 135 -21.19 5.36 12.41
CA VAL A 135 -20.40 6.26 11.59
C VAL A 135 -18.91 6.14 11.95
N ILE A 136 -18.09 6.13 10.91
CA ILE A 136 -16.63 6.06 11.05
C ILE A 136 -16.10 7.48 11.19
N GLY A 137 -15.17 7.69 12.13
CA GLY A 137 -14.50 8.98 12.26
C GLY A 137 -13.75 9.34 10.97
N LEU A 138 -13.95 10.57 10.44
CA LEU A 138 -13.39 11.03 9.17
C LEU A 138 -11.87 10.81 9.07
N SER A 139 -11.13 11.09 10.14
CA SER A 139 -9.69 10.83 10.20
C SER A 139 -9.29 9.35 9.98
N LYS A 140 -10.23 8.41 10.16
CA LYS A 140 -9.99 6.99 9.90
C LYS A 140 -10.08 6.67 8.42
N LEU A 141 -10.93 7.37 7.69
CA LEU A 141 -11.02 7.26 6.23
C LEU A 141 -9.70 7.68 5.59
N ASN A 142 -9.11 8.78 6.05
CA ASN A 142 -7.79 9.23 5.58
C ASN A 142 -6.71 8.18 5.81
N ARG A 143 -6.67 7.56 7.01
CA ARG A 143 -5.70 6.49 7.33
C ARG A 143 -5.92 5.24 6.50
N ILE A 144 -7.16 4.90 6.15
CA ILE A 144 -7.48 3.79 5.27
C ILE A 144 -6.91 4.06 3.87
N VAL A 145 -7.16 5.26 3.31
CA VAL A 145 -6.63 5.66 2.01
C VAL A 145 -5.09 5.59 2.01
N GLU A 146 -4.45 6.14 3.02
CA GLU A 146 -2.99 6.11 3.15
C GLU A 146 -2.46 4.68 3.23
N LEU A 147 -3.04 3.83 4.08
CA LEU A 147 -2.61 2.45 4.23
C LEU A 147 -2.71 1.66 2.92
N PHE A 148 -3.84 1.80 2.22
CA PHE A 148 -4.06 1.07 0.97
C PHE A 148 -3.26 1.67 -0.19
N GLY A 149 -3.15 2.98 -0.27
CA GLY A 149 -2.32 3.66 -1.26
C GLY A 149 -0.86 3.21 -1.20
N ARG A 150 -0.32 3.05 0.01
CA ARG A 150 1.08 2.67 0.24
C ARG A 150 1.34 1.15 0.22
N ARG A 151 0.54 0.40 -0.51
CA ARG A 151 0.77 -1.05 -0.74
C ARG A 151 1.37 -1.35 -2.10
N GLY A 152 1.35 -0.40 -3.00
CA GLY A 152 1.59 -0.58 -4.42
C GLY A 152 0.38 -1.21 -5.13
N ALA A 153 0.09 -0.74 -6.32
CA ALA A 153 -1.06 -1.18 -7.10
C ALA A 153 -0.75 -1.10 -8.59
N ILE A 154 -1.56 -1.70 -9.42
CA ILE A 154 -1.58 -1.37 -10.84
C ILE A 154 -2.35 -0.06 -11.02
N HIS A 155 -1.94 0.75 -11.98
CA HIS A 155 -2.49 2.09 -12.19
C HIS A 155 -4.01 2.10 -12.42
N GLU A 156 -4.52 1.05 -13.07
CA GLU A 156 -5.93 0.87 -13.41
C GLU A 156 -6.83 0.51 -12.22
N HIS A 157 -6.25 0.06 -11.10
CA HIS A 157 -7.00 -0.45 -9.94
C HIS A 157 -6.76 0.25 -8.59
N PRO A 158 -6.20 1.48 -8.50
CA PRO A 158 -6.03 2.14 -7.21
C PRO A 158 -7.36 2.38 -6.49
N ASN A 159 -8.46 2.47 -7.23
CA ASN A 159 -9.81 2.70 -6.70
C ASN A 159 -10.51 1.40 -6.25
N LEU A 160 -10.20 0.25 -6.86
CA LEU A 160 -10.84 -1.04 -6.53
C LEU A 160 -10.39 -1.62 -5.19
N SER A 161 -9.20 -1.26 -4.73
CA SER A 161 -8.71 -1.70 -3.43
C SER A 161 -9.44 -1.07 -2.24
N LEU A 162 -10.15 0.04 -2.46
CA LEU A 162 -10.91 0.76 -1.44
C LEU A 162 -12.41 0.40 -1.42
N ILE A 163 -12.91 -0.23 -2.48
CA ILE A 163 -14.34 -0.62 -2.60
C ILE A 163 -14.66 -1.88 -1.77
N HIS A 164 -13.67 -2.64 -1.33
CA HIS A 164 -13.83 -3.90 -0.60
C HIS A 164 -13.57 -3.78 0.92
N ILE A 165 -13.89 -2.66 1.52
CA ILE A 165 -13.82 -2.45 2.97
C ILE A 165 -15.17 -2.75 3.61
#